data_fc290f34b798e012ac5aac0ef978045a
#
_entry.id   fc290f34b798e012ac5aac0ef978045a
#
_cell.length_a   1.000
_cell.length_b   1.000
_cell.length_c   1.000
_cell.angle_alpha   90.00
_cell.angle_beta   90.00
_cell.angle_gamma   90.00
#
_symmetry.space_group_name_H-M   'P 1'
#
loop_
_entity.id
_entity.type
_entity.pdbx_description
1 polymer ?
#
loop_
_entity_poly.entity_id
_entity_poly.type
_entity_poly.pdbx_seq_one_letter_code
_entity_poly.pdbx_strand_id
1 'polypeptide(L)'
;MTMSRWRPAAIRGFIWGALAGLALVALMYLAGSFLGLRPLPQALSGPVLAIMPGFVFGFLIDTLQHAGKVVEEFGLIVAMVVGLGVLGAVWAVASGRWRLAQSALVFAGAGWLVVTALLLPISGVGFLGLNDGPTTPLVWGLLFAIYGVILQMGSAGPLPDQADPGRRRTLGAVPLAIGAMSLGVLALRLVPDWYRAIFNPPEAGLSGVSPEITPVANFYVVSKNFGDPVVDANGWSLSVGGAVDKPLKLSLADLRALPSSTEYVTMECISNNVGGELMSTGAFKGVRLTDLLAMASPRAGGTWAAFKARDGYAESLPMSLIRGAPELLVAYDLDGAPLPEAHGFPARILLPGHYGMKGPKWLDSIELVDHESGGYWEAQGWDHNAVVKTTARFDVPRDGVIVKLGAISLSGVAFSGTRGISKVEYSTDGGRSWSAADFKPPLSPLTWVLWSAEWTPGSEGSYQLRVRATDAGGVTQDSKATASYPTGASGYHTIQVSVAKS
;
A
#
# COMPACT_ATOMS: atom_id res chain seq x y z
N MET A 1 -15.98 18.00 46.85
CA MET A 1 -15.55 18.80 45.66
C MET A 1 -16.55 18.54 44.55
N THR A 2 -17.39 19.51 44.29
CA THR A 2 -18.60 19.38 43.44
C THR A 2 -18.25 19.20 41.95
N MET A 3 -18.99 18.34 41.24
CA MET A 3 -18.88 18.05 39.79
C MET A 3 -18.82 19.31 38.87
N SER A 4 -19.23 20.48 39.37
CA SER A 4 -19.28 21.72 38.61
C SER A 4 -17.90 22.33 38.27
N ARG A 5 -16.83 22.02 39.03
CA ARG A 5 -15.49 22.61 38.80
C ARG A 5 -14.61 21.82 37.83
N TRP A 6 -14.97 20.57 37.51
CA TRP A 6 -14.15 19.69 36.65
C TRP A 6 -14.40 19.91 35.16
N ARG A 7 -15.65 20.19 34.79
CA ARG A 7 -16.03 20.39 33.37
C ARG A 7 -15.22 21.47 32.68
N PRO A 8 -15.04 22.69 33.26
CA PRO A 8 -14.26 23.75 32.58
C PRO A 8 -12.78 23.40 32.43
N ALA A 9 -12.19 22.72 33.43
CA ALA A 9 -10.79 22.30 33.36
C ALA A 9 -10.58 21.19 32.34
N ALA A 10 -11.45 20.18 32.28
CA ALA A 10 -11.40 19.11 31.31
C ALA A 10 -11.60 19.60 29.88
N ILE A 11 -12.56 20.48 29.63
CA ILE A 11 -12.80 21.07 28.29
C ILE A 11 -11.57 21.86 27.83
N ARG A 12 -11.02 22.72 28.71
CA ARG A 12 -9.79 23.47 28.41
C ARG A 12 -8.62 22.55 28.12
N GLY A 13 -8.42 21.54 28.99
CA GLY A 13 -7.38 20.53 28.79
C GLY A 13 -7.52 19.77 27.49
N PHE A 14 -8.75 19.43 27.09
CA PHE A 14 -9.03 18.81 25.79
C PHE A 14 -8.64 19.72 24.63
N ILE A 15 -9.07 20.98 24.64
CA ILE A 15 -8.78 21.92 23.55
C ILE A 15 -7.27 22.11 23.39
N TRP A 16 -6.55 22.36 24.49
CA TRP A 16 -5.11 22.56 24.41
C TRP A 16 -4.35 21.26 24.14
N GLY A 17 -4.83 20.14 24.63
CA GLY A 17 -4.28 18.82 24.32
C GLY A 17 -4.45 18.45 22.84
N ALA A 18 -5.63 18.74 22.26
CA ALA A 18 -5.88 18.54 20.83
C ALA A 18 -5.03 19.50 19.97
N LEU A 19 -4.90 20.76 20.36
CA LEU A 19 -4.06 21.74 19.69
C LEU A 19 -2.57 21.35 19.73
N ALA A 20 -2.08 20.95 20.90
CA ALA A 20 -0.73 20.42 21.06
C ALA A 20 -0.52 19.14 20.26
N GLY A 21 -1.55 18.27 20.23
CA GLY A 21 -1.57 17.05 19.42
C GLY A 21 -1.50 17.33 17.91
N LEU A 22 -2.25 18.30 17.44
CA LEU A 22 -2.20 18.72 16.04
C LEU A 22 -0.81 19.26 15.67
N ALA A 23 -0.21 20.09 16.54
CA ALA A 23 1.16 20.57 16.35
C ALA A 23 2.18 19.42 16.36
N LEU A 24 2.03 18.44 17.29
CA LEU A 24 2.88 17.27 17.36
C LEU A 24 2.82 16.45 16.06
N VAL A 25 1.62 16.17 15.56
CA VAL A 25 1.43 15.45 14.30
C VAL A 25 2.07 16.22 13.14
N ALA A 26 1.80 17.52 13.00
CA ALA A 26 2.40 18.34 11.94
C ALA A 26 3.93 18.30 11.96
N LEU A 27 4.52 18.41 13.15
CA LEU A 27 5.98 18.32 13.33
C LEU A 27 6.55 16.92 13.06
N MET A 28 5.80 15.85 13.35
CA MET A 28 6.19 14.48 12.97
C MET A 28 6.30 14.33 11.45
N TYR A 29 5.31 14.82 10.69
CA TYR A 29 5.35 14.78 9.23
C TYR A 29 6.49 15.64 8.66
N LEU A 30 6.74 16.78 9.27
CA LEU A 30 7.88 17.63 8.90
C LEU A 30 9.21 16.93 9.19
N ALA A 31 9.37 16.34 10.38
CA ALA A 31 10.55 15.56 10.74
C ALA A 31 10.72 14.34 9.83
N GLY A 32 9.62 13.70 9.41
CA GLY A 32 9.64 12.63 8.40
C GLY A 32 10.27 13.07 7.09
N SER A 33 9.94 14.27 6.62
CA SER A 33 10.45 14.79 5.33
C SER A 33 11.95 15.15 5.36
N PHE A 34 12.47 15.57 6.52
CA PHE A 34 13.86 16.10 6.60
C PHE A 34 14.82 15.18 7.38
N LEU A 35 14.32 14.36 8.28
CA LEU A 35 15.11 13.56 9.21
C LEU A 35 14.85 12.04 9.10
N GLY A 36 13.97 11.62 8.16
CA GLY A 36 13.63 10.22 7.98
C GLY A 36 12.80 9.61 9.12
N LEU A 37 12.24 10.43 10.04
CA LEU A 37 11.37 9.96 11.11
C LEU A 37 10.08 9.38 10.51
N ARG A 38 9.71 8.17 10.89
CA ARG A 38 8.40 7.63 10.52
C ARG A 38 7.29 8.24 11.40
N PRO A 39 6.34 9.03 10.84
CA PRO A 39 5.23 9.58 11.62
C PRO A 39 4.42 8.49 12.32
N LEU A 40 4.00 8.72 13.56
CA LEU A 40 3.29 7.71 14.34
C LEU A 40 1.99 7.22 13.69
N PRO A 41 1.15 8.07 13.03
CA PRO A 41 -0.01 7.57 12.28
C PRO A 41 0.38 6.54 11.22
N GLN A 42 1.44 6.77 10.48
CA GLN A 42 1.94 5.83 9.46
C GLN A 42 2.55 4.57 10.09
N ALA A 43 3.29 4.71 11.19
CA ALA A 43 3.88 3.58 11.90
C ALA A 43 2.81 2.64 12.49
N LEU A 44 1.68 3.18 12.94
CA LEU A 44 0.58 2.41 13.54
C LEU A 44 -0.37 1.76 12.53
N SER A 45 -0.28 2.07 11.24
CA SER A 45 -1.12 1.47 10.20
C SER A 45 -1.06 -0.07 10.24
N GLY A 46 0.15 -0.65 10.19
CA GLY A 46 0.31 -2.10 10.25
C GLY A 46 -0.35 -2.76 11.47
N PRO A 47 -0.03 -2.34 12.70
CA PRO A 47 -0.69 -2.82 13.91
C PRO A 47 -2.22 -2.66 13.92
N VAL A 48 -2.75 -1.54 13.40
CA VAL A 48 -4.20 -1.31 13.32
C VAL A 48 -4.84 -2.26 12.31
N LEU A 49 -4.24 -2.43 11.15
CA LEU A 49 -4.71 -3.39 10.16
C LEU A 49 -4.64 -4.84 10.69
N ALA A 50 -3.61 -5.19 11.47
CA ALA A 50 -3.44 -6.53 12.03
C ALA A 50 -4.55 -6.93 13.02
N ILE A 51 -5.18 -5.98 13.70
CA ILE A 51 -6.31 -6.24 14.61
C ILE A 51 -7.68 -6.06 13.96
N MET A 52 -7.71 -5.54 12.71
CA MET A 52 -8.95 -5.31 11.98
C MET A 52 -9.52 -6.64 11.50
N PRO A 53 -10.81 -6.94 11.73
CA PRO A 53 -11.42 -8.15 11.17
C PRO A 53 -11.34 -8.16 9.65
N GLY A 54 -10.93 -9.30 9.06
CA GLY A 54 -10.68 -9.43 7.62
C GLY A 54 -11.86 -9.01 6.73
N PHE A 55 -13.11 -9.26 7.16
CA PHE A 55 -14.29 -8.81 6.41
C PHE A 55 -14.45 -7.29 6.38
N VAL A 56 -14.04 -6.57 7.44
CA VAL A 56 -14.05 -5.10 7.48
C VAL A 56 -12.99 -4.58 6.53
N PHE A 57 -11.78 -5.17 6.59
CA PHE A 57 -10.67 -4.82 5.71
C PHE A 57 -11.04 -5.04 4.23
N GLY A 58 -11.62 -6.20 3.88
CA GLY A 58 -12.07 -6.51 2.54
C GLY A 58 -13.12 -5.51 2.04
N PHE A 59 -14.14 -5.21 2.84
CA PHE A 59 -15.16 -4.21 2.52
C PHE A 59 -14.55 -2.82 2.26
N LEU A 60 -13.58 -2.39 3.08
CA LEU A 60 -12.92 -1.11 2.89
C LEU A 60 -12.09 -1.07 1.61
N ILE A 61 -11.35 -2.14 1.29
CA ILE A 61 -10.59 -2.23 0.04
C ILE A 61 -11.51 -2.19 -1.17
N ASP A 62 -12.55 -3.02 -1.18
CA ASP A 62 -13.48 -3.08 -2.32
C ASP A 62 -14.25 -1.75 -2.52
N THR A 63 -14.56 -1.03 -1.42
CA THR A 63 -15.33 0.21 -1.46
C THR A 63 -14.45 1.44 -1.73
N LEU A 64 -13.31 1.54 -1.06
CA LEU A 64 -12.47 2.75 -1.06
C LEU A 64 -11.33 2.68 -2.06
N GLN A 65 -10.90 1.48 -2.47
CA GLN A 65 -9.81 1.27 -3.43
C GLN A 65 -8.59 2.17 -3.14
N HIS A 66 -8.22 3.03 -4.09
CA HIS A 66 -7.08 3.96 -3.95
C HIS A 66 -7.27 4.99 -2.84
N ALA A 67 -8.51 5.39 -2.54
CA ALA A 67 -8.82 6.31 -1.46
C ALA A 67 -8.67 5.67 -0.07
N GLY A 68 -8.62 4.34 0.04
CA GLY A 68 -8.59 3.62 1.32
C GLY A 68 -7.43 4.05 2.22
N LYS A 69 -6.23 4.21 1.67
CA LYS A 69 -5.06 4.68 2.41
C LYS A 69 -5.22 6.12 2.92
N VAL A 70 -5.77 7.00 2.09
CA VAL A 70 -6.01 8.39 2.47
C VAL A 70 -6.99 8.47 3.64
N VAL A 71 -8.07 7.69 3.57
CA VAL A 71 -9.09 7.61 4.63
C VAL A 71 -8.48 7.03 5.92
N GLU A 72 -7.66 5.98 5.81
CA GLU A 72 -6.96 5.37 6.94
C GLU A 72 -6.00 6.37 7.60
N GLU A 73 -5.12 7.00 6.83
CA GLU A 73 -4.14 7.97 7.34
C GLU A 73 -4.83 9.16 8.01
N PHE A 74 -5.86 9.71 7.36
CA PHE A 74 -6.68 10.79 7.94
C PHE A 74 -7.36 10.36 9.23
N GLY A 75 -7.94 9.16 9.25
CA GLY A 75 -8.56 8.58 10.44
C GLY A 75 -7.59 8.43 11.61
N LEU A 76 -6.38 7.94 11.35
CA LEU A 76 -5.32 7.80 12.35
C LEU A 76 -4.83 9.16 12.88
N ILE A 77 -4.70 10.17 12.00
CA ILE A 77 -4.37 11.54 12.41
C ILE A 77 -5.46 12.10 13.34
N VAL A 78 -6.71 12.00 12.95
CA VAL A 78 -7.85 12.46 13.75
C VAL A 78 -7.92 11.74 15.10
N ALA A 79 -7.80 10.41 15.10
CA ALA A 79 -7.79 9.60 16.30
C ALA A 79 -6.66 10.00 17.26
N MET A 80 -5.46 10.27 16.73
CA MET A 80 -4.31 10.73 17.51
C MET A 80 -4.56 12.11 18.12
N VAL A 81 -5.06 13.09 17.34
CA VAL A 81 -5.36 14.44 17.83
C VAL A 81 -6.44 14.40 18.92
N VAL A 82 -7.51 13.63 18.70
CA VAL A 82 -8.59 13.44 19.70
C VAL A 82 -8.06 12.73 20.94
N GLY A 83 -7.26 11.65 20.78
CA GLY A 83 -6.65 10.92 21.89
C GLY A 83 -5.75 11.82 22.74
N LEU A 84 -4.90 12.64 22.11
CA LEU A 84 -4.06 13.62 22.80
C LEU A 84 -4.90 14.73 23.45
N GLY A 85 -6.04 15.10 22.86
CA GLY A 85 -7.03 15.97 23.50
C GLY A 85 -7.60 15.37 24.79
N VAL A 86 -8.00 14.09 24.75
CA VAL A 86 -8.49 13.35 25.94
C VAL A 86 -7.39 13.27 27.01
N LEU A 87 -6.16 12.95 26.63
CA LEU A 87 -5.02 12.94 27.56
C LEU A 87 -4.76 14.32 28.16
N GLY A 88 -4.91 15.41 27.38
CA GLY A 88 -4.86 16.77 27.89
C GLY A 88 -5.97 17.07 28.90
N ALA A 89 -7.20 16.57 28.69
CA ALA A 89 -8.29 16.69 29.65
C ALA A 89 -7.98 15.95 30.96
N VAL A 90 -7.45 14.71 30.86
CA VAL A 90 -7.04 13.90 32.01
C VAL A 90 -5.94 14.63 32.79
N TRP A 91 -4.92 15.15 32.09
CA TRP A 91 -3.85 15.92 32.72
C TRP A 91 -4.39 17.17 33.43
N ALA A 92 -5.26 17.95 32.82
CA ALA A 92 -5.82 19.16 33.42
C ALA A 92 -6.61 18.88 34.72
N VAL A 93 -7.27 17.75 34.78
CA VAL A 93 -7.98 17.30 36.00
C VAL A 93 -7.01 16.78 37.04
N ALA A 94 -5.98 16.01 36.66
CA ALA A 94 -4.99 15.42 37.55
C ALA A 94 -4.04 16.47 38.13
N SER A 95 -3.64 17.49 37.34
CA SER A 95 -2.74 18.57 37.77
C SER A 95 -3.30 19.41 38.91
N GLY A 96 -4.62 19.48 39.07
CA GLY A 96 -5.27 20.12 40.22
C GLY A 96 -5.20 19.30 41.51
N ARG A 97 -4.72 18.04 41.47
CA ARG A 97 -4.73 17.10 42.61
C ARG A 97 -3.34 16.63 43.05
N TRP A 98 -2.45 16.43 42.07
CA TRP A 98 -1.15 15.82 42.31
C TRP A 98 -0.01 16.76 41.93
N ARG A 99 0.94 17.02 42.86
CA ARG A 99 2.08 17.91 42.61
C ARG A 99 2.94 17.47 41.40
N LEU A 100 3.16 16.17 41.25
CA LEU A 100 3.90 15.63 40.09
C LEU A 100 3.20 15.85 38.73
N ALA A 101 1.87 15.89 38.73
CA ALA A 101 1.08 16.15 37.51
C ALA A 101 0.98 17.64 37.17
N GLN A 102 1.55 18.57 38.01
CA GLN A 102 1.48 20.01 37.69
C GLN A 102 2.35 20.41 36.51
N SER A 103 3.37 19.61 36.18
CA SER A 103 4.22 19.85 35.00
C SER A 103 3.72 19.10 33.79
N ALA A 104 3.29 19.81 32.75
CA ALA A 104 2.93 19.20 31.47
C ALA A 104 4.14 18.56 30.76
N LEU A 105 5.36 19.03 31.07
CA LEU A 105 6.60 18.41 30.56
C LEU A 105 6.83 17.01 31.12
N VAL A 106 6.55 16.80 32.40
CA VAL A 106 6.62 15.46 33.03
C VAL A 106 5.60 14.53 32.41
N PHE A 107 4.38 15.03 32.16
CA PHE A 107 3.33 14.28 31.51
C PHE A 107 3.70 13.94 30.05
N ALA A 108 4.25 14.90 29.30
CA ALA A 108 4.75 14.69 27.96
C ALA A 108 5.91 13.68 27.90
N GLY A 109 6.82 13.73 28.88
CA GLY A 109 7.91 12.75 29.05
C GLY A 109 7.40 11.32 29.27
N ALA A 110 6.33 11.15 30.05
CA ALA A 110 5.67 9.85 30.18
C ALA A 110 5.06 9.39 28.86
N GLY A 111 4.42 10.30 28.10
CA GLY A 111 3.92 10.02 26.74
C GLY A 111 5.04 9.61 25.77
N TRP A 112 6.17 10.30 25.80
CA TRP A 112 7.36 9.94 25.03
C TRP A 112 7.84 8.51 25.35
N LEU A 113 7.90 8.15 26.63
CA LEU A 113 8.28 6.79 27.04
C LEU A 113 7.28 5.74 26.51
N VAL A 114 5.99 5.99 26.62
CA VAL A 114 4.96 5.07 26.09
C VAL A 114 5.11 4.89 24.59
N VAL A 115 5.30 5.98 23.84
CA VAL A 115 5.47 5.89 22.38
C VAL A 115 6.75 5.15 22.04
N THR A 116 7.88 5.53 22.62
CA THR A 116 9.18 5.01 22.20
C THR A 116 9.49 3.60 22.73
N ALA A 117 8.97 3.24 23.91
CA ALA A 117 9.20 1.94 24.52
C ALA A 117 8.10 0.89 24.22
N LEU A 118 6.92 1.31 23.77
CA LEU A 118 5.79 0.41 23.51
C LEU A 118 5.30 0.52 22.05
N LEU A 119 4.88 1.70 21.60
CA LEU A 119 4.23 1.83 20.30
C LEU A 119 5.21 1.67 19.12
N LEU A 120 6.40 2.25 19.19
CA LEU A 120 7.40 2.10 18.12
C LEU A 120 7.91 0.66 18.00
N PRO A 121 8.21 -0.10 19.06
CA PRO A 121 8.51 -1.53 18.95
C PRO A 121 7.40 -2.35 18.29
N ILE A 122 6.13 -2.16 18.72
CA ILE A 122 4.97 -2.87 18.16
C ILE A 122 4.80 -2.55 16.66
N SER A 123 5.12 -1.34 16.25
CA SER A 123 5.04 -0.90 14.84
C SER A 123 6.27 -1.26 14.00
N GLY A 124 7.22 -2.02 14.53
CA GLY A 124 8.42 -2.44 13.80
C GLY A 124 9.51 -1.36 13.66
N VAL A 125 9.32 -0.18 14.27
CA VAL A 125 10.32 0.91 14.27
C VAL A 125 11.45 0.65 15.28
N GLY A 126 11.28 -0.35 16.14
CA GLY A 126 12.25 -0.77 17.13
C GLY A 126 12.19 0.03 18.44
N PHE A 127 12.88 -0.49 19.47
CA PHE A 127 12.95 0.17 20.76
C PHE A 127 13.58 1.56 20.64
N LEU A 128 12.94 2.57 21.21
CA LEU A 128 13.27 3.99 21.07
C LEU A 128 13.28 4.51 19.62
N GLY A 129 12.79 3.75 18.63
CA GLY A 129 12.81 4.13 17.23
C GLY A 129 14.17 3.98 16.55
N LEU A 130 15.07 3.19 17.10
CA LEU A 130 16.48 3.07 16.64
C LEU A 130 16.61 2.44 15.24
N ASN A 131 15.57 1.75 14.76
CA ASN A 131 15.59 1.21 13.39
C ASN A 131 15.50 2.32 12.32
N ASP A 132 14.91 3.48 12.64
CA ASP A 132 14.86 4.64 11.75
C ASP A 132 16.13 5.53 11.87
N GLY A 133 17.02 5.25 12.85
CA GLY A 133 18.29 5.93 13.02
C GLY A 133 18.65 6.29 14.46
N PRO A 134 19.95 6.54 14.75
CA PRO A 134 20.41 6.77 16.12
C PRO A 134 19.94 8.09 16.73
N THR A 135 19.52 9.06 15.94
CA THR A 135 19.01 10.36 16.38
C THR A 135 17.51 10.35 16.67
N THR A 136 16.80 9.32 16.26
CA THR A 136 15.35 9.20 16.39
C THR A 136 14.82 9.40 17.81
N PRO A 137 15.44 8.83 18.88
CA PRO A 137 14.98 9.06 20.25
C PRO A 137 15.01 10.53 20.67
N LEU A 138 16.03 11.27 20.22
CA LEU A 138 16.16 12.71 20.53
C LEU A 138 15.11 13.54 19.81
N VAL A 139 14.83 13.21 18.53
CA VAL A 139 13.79 13.88 17.75
C VAL A 139 12.43 13.66 18.41
N TRP A 140 12.09 12.44 18.79
CA TRP A 140 10.86 12.14 19.55
C TRP A 140 10.80 12.88 20.88
N GLY A 141 11.91 12.96 21.63
CA GLY A 141 12.00 13.71 22.88
C GLY A 141 11.70 15.19 22.68
N LEU A 142 12.26 15.81 21.65
CA LEU A 142 12.01 17.21 21.32
C LEU A 142 10.53 17.45 20.93
N LEU A 143 9.95 16.57 20.10
CA LEU A 143 8.55 16.65 19.69
C LEU A 143 7.60 16.60 20.89
N PHE A 144 7.83 15.69 21.83
CA PHE A 144 7.04 15.59 23.06
C PHE A 144 7.29 16.76 24.01
N ALA A 145 8.51 17.30 24.06
CA ALA A 145 8.78 18.52 24.85
C ALA A 145 7.96 19.71 24.32
N ILE A 146 7.89 19.88 22.97
CA ILE A 146 7.05 20.92 22.35
C ILE A 146 5.57 20.70 22.70
N TYR A 147 5.08 19.45 22.60
CA TYR A 147 3.73 19.10 23.04
C TYR A 147 3.47 19.51 24.49
N GLY A 148 4.39 19.21 25.41
CA GLY A 148 4.29 19.57 26.82
C GLY A 148 4.28 21.09 27.05
N VAL A 149 5.10 21.83 26.32
CA VAL A 149 5.11 23.31 26.39
C VAL A 149 3.77 23.90 25.95
N ILE A 150 3.23 23.46 24.79
CA ILE A 150 1.94 23.94 24.30
C ILE A 150 0.82 23.59 25.31
N LEU A 151 0.82 22.37 25.83
CA LEU A 151 -0.16 21.92 26.81
C LEU A 151 -0.06 22.78 28.11
N GLN A 152 1.16 23.08 28.57
CA GLN A 152 1.41 23.93 29.76
C GLN A 152 0.88 25.36 29.57
N MET A 153 0.97 25.92 28.34
CA MET A 153 0.40 27.24 28.02
C MET A 153 -1.12 27.27 28.28
N GLY A 154 -1.82 26.17 28.03
CA GLY A 154 -3.25 26.03 28.30
C GLY A 154 -3.62 26.02 29.79
N SER A 155 -2.67 25.74 30.69
CA SER A 155 -2.90 25.77 32.13
C SER A 155 -2.91 27.19 32.71
N ALA A 156 -2.26 28.13 32.04
CA ALA A 156 -2.35 29.55 32.39
C ALA A 156 -3.80 29.99 32.17
N GLY A 157 -4.50 30.36 33.23
CA GLY A 157 -5.89 30.83 33.17
C GLY A 157 -6.06 32.03 32.21
N PRO A 158 -7.31 32.44 31.92
CA PRO A 158 -7.54 33.65 31.16
C PRO A 158 -6.86 34.83 31.86
N LEU A 159 -6.26 35.72 31.07
CA LEU A 159 -5.62 36.93 31.62
C LEU A 159 -6.62 37.72 32.44
N PRO A 160 -6.20 38.31 33.55
CA PRO A 160 -7.03 39.21 34.35
C PRO A 160 -7.65 40.32 33.47
N ASP A 161 -8.86 40.75 33.86
CA ASP A 161 -9.56 41.81 33.10
C ASP A 161 -8.78 43.13 33.02
N GLN A 162 -7.84 43.37 33.92
CA GLN A 162 -6.93 44.54 33.95
C GLN A 162 -5.67 44.37 33.09
N ALA A 163 -5.49 43.24 32.36
CA ALA A 163 -4.32 43.10 31.50
C ALA A 163 -4.43 44.01 30.27
N ASP A 164 -3.27 44.53 29.83
CA ASP A 164 -3.15 45.36 28.63
C ASP A 164 -3.88 44.73 27.43
N PRO A 165 -4.75 45.51 26.74
CA PRO A 165 -5.52 45.01 25.58
C PRO A 165 -4.64 44.43 24.45
N GLY A 166 -3.44 44.96 24.24
CA GLY A 166 -2.45 44.46 23.28
C GLY A 166 -1.98 43.07 23.65
N ARG A 167 -1.60 42.87 24.92
CA ARG A 167 -1.16 41.57 25.44
C ARG A 167 -2.29 40.51 25.40
N ARG A 168 -3.54 40.92 25.65
CA ARG A 168 -4.72 40.05 25.51
C ARG A 168 -4.92 39.57 24.08
N ARG A 169 -4.83 40.46 23.09
CA ARG A 169 -4.95 40.14 21.68
C ARG A 169 -3.84 39.21 21.23
N THR A 170 -2.59 39.50 21.60
CA THR A 170 -1.44 38.66 21.21
C THR A 170 -1.57 37.24 21.79
N LEU A 171 -1.83 37.08 23.09
CA LEU A 171 -1.96 35.79 23.73
C LEU A 171 -3.23 35.02 23.31
N GLY A 172 -4.30 35.75 22.96
CA GLY A 172 -5.52 35.15 22.40
C GLY A 172 -5.34 34.64 20.97
N ALA A 173 -4.39 35.20 20.19
CA ALA A 173 -4.07 34.77 18.84
C ALA A 173 -3.15 33.51 18.81
N VAL A 174 -2.42 33.20 19.88
CA VAL A 174 -1.46 32.08 19.93
C VAL A 174 -2.10 30.72 19.57
N PRO A 175 -3.25 30.30 20.14
CA PRO A 175 -3.90 29.05 19.79
C PRO A 175 -4.28 28.99 18.32
N LEU A 176 -4.79 30.10 17.77
CA LEU A 176 -5.17 30.20 16.35
C LEU A 176 -3.93 30.09 15.44
N ALA A 177 -2.82 30.76 15.82
CA ALA A 177 -1.57 30.68 15.07
C ALA A 177 -0.99 29.26 15.08
N ILE A 178 -0.96 28.58 16.22
CA ILE A 178 -0.52 27.19 16.33
C ILE A 178 -1.40 26.30 15.44
N GLY A 179 -2.72 26.42 15.54
CA GLY A 179 -3.67 25.65 14.74
C GLY A 179 -3.49 25.87 13.24
N ALA A 180 -3.43 27.15 12.82
CA ALA A 180 -3.28 27.51 11.40
C ALA A 180 -1.94 27.04 10.83
N MET A 181 -0.82 27.19 11.56
CA MET A 181 0.49 26.70 11.12
C MET A 181 0.50 25.19 11.00
N SER A 182 -0.05 24.49 12.00
CA SER A 182 -0.10 23.01 11.99
C SER A 182 -0.94 22.47 10.84
N LEU A 183 -2.12 23.05 10.61
CA LEU A 183 -2.97 22.69 9.47
C LEU A 183 -2.30 23.05 8.14
N GLY A 184 -1.60 24.18 8.06
CA GLY A 184 -0.84 24.58 6.88
C GLY A 184 0.27 23.57 6.53
N VAL A 185 1.04 23.14 7.52
CA VAL A 185 2.09 22.13 7.35
C VAL A 185 1.50 20.79 6.88
N LEU A 186 0.43 20.33 7.53
CA LEU A 186 -0.25 19.08 7.13
C LEU A 186 -0.85 19.20 5.73
N ALA A 187 -1.49 20.34 5.40
CA ALA A 187 -2.05 20.56 4.08
C ALA A 187 -0.96 20.53 3.00
N LEU A 188 0.13 21.27 3.19
CA LEU A 188 1.24 21.31 2.23
C LEU A 188 1.90 19.95 2.04
N ARG A 189 1.93 19.11 3.09
CA ARG A 189 2.59 17.80 3.04
C ARG A 189 1.68 16.69 2.52
N LEU A 190 0.42 16.66 2.95
CA LEU A 190 -0.49 15.53 2.69
C LEU A 190 -1.40 15.76 1.49
N VAL A 191 -1.91 16.98 1.29
CA VAL A 191 -2.90 17.24 0.23
C VAL A 191 -2.38 16.89 -1.17
N PRO A 192 -1.13 17.19 -1.55
CA PRO A 192 -0.62 16.80 -2.88
C PRO A 192 -0.61 15.28 -3.08
N ASP A 193 -0.25 14.52 -2.06
CA ASP A 193 -0.19 13.06 -2.12
C ASP A 193 -1.62 12.45 -2.12
N TRP A 194 -2.51 12.98 -1.28
CA TRP A 194 -3.92 12.60 -1.23
C TRP A 194 -4.65 12.95 -2.53
N TYR A 195 -4.41 14.16 -3.07
CA TYR A 195 -4.98 14.58 -4.35
C TYR A 195 -4.58 13.62 -5.46
N ARG A 196 -3.28 13.27 -5.55
CA ARG A 196 -2.78 12.28 -6.52
C ARG A 196 -3.41 10.93 -6.31
N ALA A 197 -3.52 10.45 -5.08
CA ALA A 197 -4.11 9.14 -4.78
C ALA A 197 -5.60 9.04 -5.12
N ILE A 198 -6.36 10.14 -4.98
CA ILE A 198 -7.82 10.16 -5.18
C ILE A 198 -8.19 10.53 -6.62
N PHE A 199 -7.59 11.61 -7.14
CA PHE A 199 -8.02 12.24 -8.40
C PHE A 199 -7.10 11.94 -9.58
N ASN A 200 -5.83 11.65 -9.31
CA ASN A 200 -4.85 11.18 -10.27
C ASN A 200 -4.20 9.91 -9.69
N PRO A 201 -4.96 8.83 -9.44
CA PRO A 201 -4.30 7.56 -9.17
C PRO A 201 -3.32 7.33 -10.31
N PRO A 202 -2.15 6.71 -10.07
CA PRO A 202 -1.24 6.38 -11.15
C PRO A 202 -2.11 5.76 -12.24
N GLU A 203 -2.31 6.51 -13.33
CA GLU A 203 -3.12 6.02 -14.44
C GLU A 203 -2.38 4.80 -14.98
N ALA A 204 -2.76 3.63 -14.52
CA ALA A 204 -2.50 2.41 -15.25
C ALA A 204 -3.24 2.45 -16.59
N GLY A 205 -4.16 3.39 -16.76
CA GLY A 205 -4.91 3.63 -17.98
C GLY A 205 -4.24 4.63 -18.90
N LEU A 206 -3.47 4.15 -19.85
CA LEU A 206 -3.26 4.89 -21.08
C LEU A 206 -4.64 5.23 -21.66
N SER A 207 -4.84 6.45 -22.10
CA SER A 207 -6.04 6.84 -22.84
C SER A 207 -6.09 6.01 -24.14
N GLY A 208 -6.73 4.84 -24.11
CA GLY A 208 -6.79 3.94 -25.25
C GLY A 208 -6.47 2.49 -24.89
N VAL A 209 -5.92 1.76 -25.84
CA VAL A 209 -5.57 0.34 -25.74
C VAL A 209 -4.32 0.16 -24.87
N SER A 210 -4.33 -0.81 -23.97
CA SER A 210 -3.15 -1.19 -23.17
C SER A 210 -1.98 -1.56 -24.09
N PRO A 211 -0.75 -1.10 -23.81
CA PRO A 211 0.44 -1.51 -24.55
C PRO A 211 0.86 -2.93 -24.17
N GLU A 212 1.69 -3.58 -24.97
CA GLU A 212 2.25 -4.89 -24.62
C GLU A 212 3.13 -4.83 -23.38
N ILE A 213 3.95 -3.77 -23.28
CA ILE A 213 4.78 -3.46 -22.11
C ILE A 213 4.27 -2.15 -21.52
N THR A 214 3.90 -2.17 -20.27
CA THR A 214 3.41 -1.00 -19.55
C THR A 214 4.60 -0.08 -19.24
N PRO A 215 4.60 1.20 -19.67
CA PRO A 215 5.64 2.13 -19.27
C PRO A 215 5.82 2.15 -17.75
N VAL A 216 7.06 2.17 -17.27
CA VAL A 216 7.38 2.10 -15.83
C VAL A 216 6.63 3.16 -15.02
N ALA A 217 6.45 4.36 -15.57
CA ALA A 217 5.68 5.43 -14.93
C ALA A 217 4.19 5.11 -14.73
N ASN A 218 3.64 4.19 -15.52
CA ASN A 218 2.25 3.73 -15.49
C ASN A 218 2.11 2.31 -14.91
N PHE A 219 3.22 1.70 -14.51
CA PHE A 219 3.19 0.37 -13.90
C PHE A 219 2.50 0.45 -12.54
N TYR A 220 1.49 -0.38 -12.30
CA TYR A 220 0.70 -0.29 -11.08
C TYR A 220 1.55 -0.46 -9.82
N VAL A 221 1.27 0.33 -8.80
CA VAL A 221 1.90 0.28 -7.48
C VAL A 221 0.85 0.03 -6.41
N VAL A 222 1.04 -1.07 -5.67
CA VAL A 222 0.30 -1.33 -4.43
C VAL A 222 1.34 -1.60 -3.34
N SER A 223 1.23 -0.90 -2.22
CA SER A 223 2.11 -1.06 -1.06
C SER A 223 1.27 -1.05 0.21
N LYS A 224 1.69 -1.82 1.23
CA LYS A 224 1.07 -1.73 2.55
C LYS A 224 1.48 -0.45 3.30
N ASN A 225 2.55 0.20 2.85
CA ASN A 225 3.12 1.37 3.49
C ASN A 225 2.46 2.67 2.99
N PHE A 226 2.46 3.71 3.81
CA PHE A 226 2.14 5.08 3.39
C PHE A 226 3.30 5.76 2.65
N GLY A 227 4.54 5.35 2.95
CA GLY A 227 5.75 5.75 2.23
C GLY A 227 6.63 4.54 2.03
N ASP A 228 7.10 4.34 0.81
CA ASP A 228 7.96 3.21 0.49
C ASP A 228 9.37 3.41 1.08
N PRO A 229 10.05 2.34 1.49
CA PRO A 229 11.44 2.43 1.97
C PRO A 229 12.36 3.00 0.91
N VAL A 230 13.21 3.95 1.30
CA VAL A 230 14.37 4.36 0.51
C VAL A 230 15.56 3.51 0.96
N VAL A 231 16.10 2.69 0.08
CA VAL A 231 17.18 1.75 0.40
C VAL A 231 18.46 2.20 -0.26
N ASP A 232 19.50 2.47 0.55
CA ASP A 232 20.86 2.70 0.03
C ASP A 232 21.47 1.37 -0.47
N ALA A 233 21.68 1.29 -1.78
CA ALA A 233 22.25 0.11 -2.43
C ALA A 233 23.67 -0.25 -1.91
N ASN A 234 24.47 0.72 -1.46
CA ASN A 234 25.83 0.49 -0.97
C ASN A 234 25.83 -0.22 0.40
N GLY A 235 24.79 0.06 1.21
CA GLY A 235 24.62 -0.58 2.53
C GLY A 235 23.74 -1.81 2.52
N TRP A 236 23.09 -2.12 1.38
CA TRP A 236 22.16 -3.23 1.27
C TRP A 236 22.87 -4.56 1.04
N SER A 237 22.33 -5.63 1.61
CA SER A 237 22.73 -7.01 1.28
C SER A 237 21.55 -7.97 1.43
N LEU A 238 21.46 -8.93 0.53
CA LEU A 238 20.54 -10.06 0.63
C LEU A 238 21.22 -11.20 1.39
N SER A 239 20.59 -11.67 2.47
CA SER A 239 21.01 -12.85 3.21
C SER A 239 20.19 -14.07 2.80
N VAL A 240 20.86 -15.23 2.64
CA VAL A 240 20.21 -16.52 2.46
C VAL A 240 20.69 -17.45 3.57
N GLY A 241 19.75 -17.98 4.37
CA GLY A 241 20.07 -18.72 5.58
C GLY A 241 19.07 -19.83 5.93
N GLY A 242 19.02 -20.18 7.22
CA GLY A 242 18.16 -21.25 7.73
C GLY A 242 18.69 -22.65 7.47
N ALA A 243 17.85 -23.54 6.94
CA ALA A 243 18.23 -24.93 6.64
C ALA A 243 19.12 -25.04 5.38
N VAL A 244 20.31 -24.43 5.42
CA VAL A 244 21.35 -24.46 4.36
C VAL A 244 22.69 -24.86 4.94
N ASP A 245 23.58 -25.41 4.10
CA ASP A 245 24.95 -25.73 4.51
C ASP A 245 25.90 -24.55 4.28
N LYS A 246 25.59 -23.65 3.34
CA LYS A 246 26.41 -22.50 2.94
C LYS A 246 25.58 -21.23 2.97
N PRO A 247 25.42 -20.56 4.13
CA PRO A 247 24.73 -19.29 4.20
C PRO A 247 25.38 -18.25 3.28
N LEU A 248 24.56 -17.44 2.59
CA LEU A 248 25.04 -16.42 1.68
C LEU A 248 24.74 -15.03 2.25
N LYS A 249 25.59 -14.07 1.93
CA LYS A 249 25.36 -12.65 2.11
C LYS A 249 25.89 -11.94 0.87
N LEU A 250 24.98 -11.42 0.06
CA LEU A 250 25.26 -10.86 -1.25
C LEU A 250 24.97 -9.37 -1.27
N SER A 251 25.93 -8.55 -1.64
CA SER A 251 25.66 -7.16 -2.03
C SER A 251 24.87 -7.10 -3.34
N LEU A 252 24.37 -5.94 -3.71
CA LEU A 252 23.73 -5.76 -5.02
C LEU A 252 24.70 -6.04 -6.17
N ALA A 253 25.98 -5.70 -6.01
CA ALA A 253 27.00 -5.99 -7.00
C ALA A 253 27.24 -7.50 -7.16
N ASP A 254 27.31 -8.25 -6.04
CA ASP A 254 27.43 -9.71 -6.07
C ASP A 254 26.23 -10.36 -6.74
N LEU A 255 25.00 -9.91 -6.39
CA LEU A 255 23.76 -10.41 -6.99
C LEU A 255 23.73 -10.17 -8.51
N ARG A 256 24.16 -8.99 -8.96
CA ARG A 256 24.23 -8.63 -10.38
C ARG A 256 25.31 -9.37 -11.16
N ALA A 257 26.34 -9.86 -10.48
CA ALA A 257 27.42 -10.66 -11.08
C ALA A 257 27.03 -12.13 -11.33
N LEU A 258 25.94 -12.60 -10.72
CA LEU A 258 25.43 -13.96 -10.93
C LEU A 258 24.78 -14.11 -12.31
N PRO A 259 24.70 -15.34 -12.85
CA PRO A 259 23.90 -15.64 -14.04
C PRO A 259 22.48 -15.13 -13.87
N SER A 260 21.98 -14.39 -14.85
CA SER A 260 20.66 -13.75 -14.80
C SER A 260 19.78 -14.16 -15.97
N SER A 261 18.47 -14.13 -15.76
CA SER A 261 17.43 -14.25 -16.80
C SER A 261 16.63 -12.96 -16.91
N THR A 262 16.05 -12.73 -18.10
CA THR A 262 15.05 -11.69 -18.30
C THR A 262 13.74 -12.35 -18.69
N GLU A 263 12.69 -12.08 -17.92
CA GLU A 263 11.36 -12.64 -18.13
C GLU A 263 10.37 -11.49 -18.38
N TYR A 264 9.57 -11.63 -19.45
CA TYR A 264 8.42 -10.75 -19.68
C TYR A 264 7.25 -11.29 -18.89
N VAL A 265 6.75 -10.51 -17.92
CA VAL A 265 5.74 -10.96 -16.97
C VAL A 265 4.65 -9.92 -16.81
N THR A 266 3.41 -10.37 -16.86
CA THR A 266 2.27 -9.59 -16.36
C THR A 266 2.09 -9.88 -14.87
N MET A 267 2.11 -8.81 -14.08
CA MET A 267 1.77 -8.82 -12.68
C MET A 267 0.35 -8.30 -12.50
N GLU A 268 -0.39 -8.90 -11.57
CA GLU A 268 -1.73 -8.48 -11.18
C GLU A 268 -1.84 -8.43 -9.65
N CYS A 269 -2.51 -7.40 -9.12
CA CYS A 269 -2.83 -7.33 -7.70
C CYS A 269 -4.03 -8.21 -7.38
N ILE A 270 -4.03 -8.90 -6.23
CA ILE A 270 -5.19 -9.69 -5.79
C ILE A 270 -6.44 -8.81 -5.55
N SER A 271 -6.25 -7.53 -5.23
CA SER A 271 -7.33 -6.55 -5.08
C SER A 271 -7.77 -5.93 -6.41
N ASN A 272 -7.28 -6.41 -7.56
CA ASN A 272 -7.74 -5.95 -8.85
C ASN A 272 -9.21 -6.37 -9.06
N ASN A 273 -10.10 -5.42 -9.29
CA ASN A 273 -11.50 -5.71 -9.59
C ASN A 273 -11.65 -6.17 -11.05
N VAL A 274 -12.77 -6.80 -11.37
CA VAL A 274 -13.12 -7.13 -12.75
C VAL A 274 -13.15 -5.85 -13.59
N GLY A 275 -12.36 -5.81 -14.68
CA GLY A 275 -12.18 -4.60 -15.48
C GLY A 275 -11.22 -3.57 -14.89
N GLY A 276 -10.59 -3.87 -13.73
CA GLY A 276 -9.68 -2.96 -13.02
C GLY A 276 -8.31 -2.82 -13.70
N GLU A 277 -7.55 -1.83 -13.25
CA GLU A 277 -6.29 -1.40 -13.85
C GLU A 277 -5.05 -1.82 -13.05
N LEU A 278 -5.21 -2.59 -11.94
CA LEU A 278 -4.09 -3.07 -11.11
C LEU A 278 -3.40 -4.28 -11.76
N MET A 279 -3.04 -4.14 -13.04
CA MET A 279 -2.34 -5.14 -13.83
C MET A 279 -1.39 -4.45 -14.82
N SER A 280 -0.15 -4.92 -14.89
CA SER A 280 0.89 -4.33 -15.75
C SER A 280 1.88 -5.40 -16.23
N THR A 281 2.43 -5.20 -17.42
CA THR A 281 3.44 -6.09 -18.02
C THR A 281 4.77 -5.37 -18.13
N GLY A 282 5.87 -6.04 -17.77
CA GLY A 282 7.23 -5.52 -17.92
C GLY A 282 8.26 -6.62 -18.13
N ALA A 283 9.45 -6.23 -18.54
CA ALA A 283 10.62 -7.09 -18.66
C ALA A 283 11.44 -7.04 -17.37
N PHE A 284 11.36 -8.08 -16.55
CA PHE A 284 12.10 -8.17 -15.30
C PHE A 284 13.40 -8.97 -15.51
N LYS A 285 14.52 -8.41 -15.03
CA LYS A 285 15.80 -9.11 -15.02
C LYS A 285 16.23 -9.42 -13.58
N GLY A 286 16.71 -10.65 -13.38
CA GLY A 286 17.15 -11.10 -12.06
C GLY A 286 17.84 -12.45 -12.09
N VAL A 287 18.19 -12.94 -10.89
CA VAL A 287 18.74 -14.29 -10.69
C VAL A 287 17.58 -15.25 -10.43
N ARG A 288 17.58 -16.41 -11.05
CA ARG A 288 16.61 -17.45 -10.75
C ARG A 288 16.72 -17.86 -9.28
N LEU A 289 15.59 -17.90 -8.58
CA LEU A 289 15.60 -18.24 -7.16
C LEU A 289 16.13 -19.66 -6.92
N THR A 290 15.84 -20.60 -7.81
CA THR A 290 16.37 -21.96 -7.76
C THR A 290 17.91 -21.98 -7.78
N ASP A 291 18.53 -21.16 -8.65
CA ASP A 291 19.99 -21.13 -8.80
C ASP A 291 20.65 -20.47 -7.57
N LEU A 292 20.03 -19.39 -7.07
CA LEU A 292 20.49 -18.72 -5.85
C LEU A 292 20.43 -19.67 -4.63
N LEU A 293 19.34 -20.41 -4.47
CA LEU A 293 19.19 -21.37 -3.38
C LEU A 293 20.15 -22.58 -3.53
N ALA A 294 20.41 -23.03 -4.76
CA ALA A 294 21.38 -24.10 -5.00
C ALA A 294 22.78 -23.74 -4.52
N MET A 295 23.21 -22.48 -4.66
CA MET A 295 24.48 -21.97 -4.13
C MET A 295 24.56 -22.09 -2.60
N ALA A 296 23.43 -21.91 -1.90
CA ALA A 296 23.34 -22.04 -0.45
C ALA A 296 23.35 -23.50 0.04
N SER A 297 23.23 -24.47 -0.85
CA SER A 297 23.19 -25.92 -0.55
C SER A 297 22.07 -26.26 0.45
N PRO A 298 20.79 -26.27 0.02
CA PRO A 298 19.63 -26.53 0.89
C PRO A 298 19.69 -27.90 1.54
N ARG A 299 19.40 -27.99 2.84
CA ARG A 299 19.24 -29.24 3.59
C ARG A 299 17.82 -29.79 3.45
N ALA A 300 17.64 -31.08 3.66
CA ALA A 300 16.35 -31.76 3.53
C ALA A 300 15.23 -31.16 4.42
N GLY A 301 15.58 -30.59 5.58
CA GLY A 301 14.62 -29.92 6.47
C GLY A 301 14.09 -28.58 5.96
N GLY A 302 14.71 -27.97 4.94
CA GLY A 302 14.23 -26.72 4.34
C GLY A 302 13.12 -27.00 3.32
N THR A 303 11.88 -27.08 3.78
CA THR A 303 10.70 -27.36 2.94
C THR A 303 9.95 -26.13 2.48
N TRP A 304 10.23 -24.98 3.10
CA TRP A 304 9.70 -23.65 2.78
C TRP A 304 10.83 -22.63 2.68
N ALA A 305 10.62 -21.62 1.84
CA ALA A 305 11.44 -20.42 1.83
C ALA A 305 10.62 -19.25 2.39
N ALA A 306 11.07 -18.71 3.52
CA ALA A 306 10.51 -17.55 4.16
C ALA A 306 11.27 -16.30 3.72
N PHE A 307 10.56 -15.30 3.25
CA PHE A 307 11.08 -14.03 2.76
C PHE A 307 10.78 -12.93 3.75
N LYS A 308 11.75 -12.04 3.98
CA LYS A 308 11.55 -10.81 4.74
C LYS A 308 12.05 -9.60 3.94
N ALA A 309 11.28 -8.55 4.00
CA ALA A 309 11.56 -7.30 3.32
C ALA A 309 11.86 -6.17 4.29
N ARG A 310 12.53 -5.12 3.82
CA ARG A 310 12.95 -3.94 4.58
C ARG A 310 11.79 -3.23 5.29
N ASP A 311 10.61 -3.27 4.73
CA ASP A 311 9.39 -2.67 5.27
C ASP A 311 8.68 -3.57 6.31
N GLY A 312 9.27 -4.72 6.65
CA GLY A 312 8.66 -5.72 7.52
C GLY A 312 7.62 -6.60 6.82
N TYR A 313 7.47 -6.51 5.49
CA TYR A 313 6.67 -7.46 4.75
C TYR A 313 7.29 -8.85 4.85
N ALA A 314 6.44 -9.85 5.09
CA ALA A 314 6.85 -11.25 5.13
C ALA A 314 5.97 -12.07 4.18
N GLU A 315 6.55 -13.14 3.63
CA GLU A 315 5.88 -14.11 2.78
C GLU A 315 6.62 -15.44 2.87
N SER A 316 5.95 -16.54 2.57
CA SER A 316 6.62 -17.85 2.45
C SER A 316 6.08 -18.65 1.27
N LEU A 317 6.98 -19.38 0.61
CA LEU A 317 6.66 -20.24 -0.51
C LEU A 317 7.17 -21.67 -0.25
N PRO A 318 6.37 -22.70 -0.56
CA PRO A 318 6.86 -24.07 -0.46
C PRO A 318 7.94 -24.34 -1.51
N MET A 319 8.97 -25.06 -1.12
CA MET A 319 10.08 -25.42 -2.02
C MET A 319 9.63 -26.24 -3.23
N SER A 320 8.50 -26.93 -3.14
CA SER A 320 7.89 -27.62 -4.29
C SER A 320 7.44 -26.65 -5.37
N LEU A 321 6.81 -25.52 -4.99
CA LEU A 321 6.44 -24.44 -5.90
C LEU A 321 7.67 -23.80 -6.52
N ILE A 322 8.68 -23.46 -5.72
CA ILE A 322 9.92 -22.83 -6.20
C ILE A 322 10.62 -23.72 -7.25
N ARG A 323 10.69 -25.05 -7.03
CA ARG A 323 11.28 -25.98 -7.99
C ARG A 323 10.45 -26.14 -9.26
N GLY A 324 9.13 -25.94 -9.18
CA GLY A 324 8.21 -26.03 -10.31
C GLY A 324 8.10 -24.72 -11.12
N ALA A 325 8.70 -23.64 -10.67
CA ALA A 325 8.61 -22.30 -11.26
C ALA A 325 10.02 -21.77 -11.65
N PRO A 326 10.63 -22.28 -12.72
CA PRO A 326 11.98 -21.88 -13.14
C PRO A 326 12.08 -20.39 -13.53
N GLU A 327 10.97 -19.74 -13.82
CA GLU A 327 10.84 -18.32 -14.12
C GLU A 327 10.76 -17.40 -12.89
N LEU A 328 10.74 -17.99 -11.66
CA LEU A 328 10.75 -17.24 -10.42
C LEU A 328 12.12 -16.56 -10.20
N LEU A 329 12.11 -15.24 -10.06
CA LEU A 329 13.33 -14.43 -9.96
C LEU A 329 13.46 -13.70 -8.62
N VAL A 330 14.71 -13.53 -8.19
CA VAL A 330 15.12 -12.37 -7.38
C VAL A 330 15.45 -11.27 -8.39
N ALA A 331 14.47 -10.45 -8.72
CA ALA A 331 14.56 -9.42 -9.74
C ALA A 331 15.19 -8.15 -9.18
N TYR A 332 16.05 -7.48 -9.98
CA TYR A 332 16.72 -6.24 -9.62
C TYR A 332 16.63 -5.15 -10.71
N ASP A 333 16.18 -5.49 -11.93
CA ASP A 333 15.89 -4.53 -13.00
C ASP A 333 14.45 -4.71 -13.54
N LEU A 334 13.89 -3.63 -14.07
CA LEU A 334 12.63 -3.56 -14.80
C LEU A 334 12.84 -2.75 -16.08
N ASP A 335 12.45 -3.30 -17.22
CA ASP A 335 12.57 -2.69 -18.56
C ASP A 335 13.95 -2.12 -18.86
N GLY A 336 15.00 -2.87 -18.46
CA GLY A 336 16.41 -2.54 -18.74
C GLY A 336 17.05 -1.51 -17.79
N ALA A 337 16.34 -1.04 -16.78
CA ALA A 337 16.84 -0.13 -15.75
C ALA A 337 16.72 -0.75 -14.34
N PRO A 338 17.47 -0.26 -13.33
CA PRO A 338 17.24 -0.67 -11.96
C PRO A 338 15.78 -0.50 -11.54
N LEU A 339 15.26 -1.43 -10.71
CA LEU A 339 13.92 -1.30 -10.16
C LEU A 339 13.72 0.10 -9.55
N PRO A 340 12.63 0.81 -9.85
CA PRO A 340 12.26 1.99 -9.07
C PRO A 340 12.01 1.65 -7.60
N GLU A 341 12.16 2.63 -6.70
CA GLU A 341 11.91 2.46 -5.26
C GLU A 341 10.53 1.87 -4.99
N ALA A 342 9.48 2.41 -5.62
CA ALA A 342 8.11 1.93 -5.47
C ALA A 342 7.90 0.48 -5.96
N HIS A 343 8.77 -0.02 -6.82
CA HIS A 343 8.72 -1.39 -7.35
C HIS A 343 9.66 -2.37 -6.63
N GLY A 344 10.39 -1.92 -5.59
CA GLY A 344 11.13 -2.80 -4.70
C GLY A 344 12.64 -2.76 -4.85
N PHE A 345 13.22 -1.63 -5.30
CA PHE A 345 14.68 -1.46 -5.30
C PHE A 345 15.28 -1.76 -3.91
N PRO A 346 16.43 -2.49 -3.77
CA PRO A 346 17.30 -2.98 -4.83
C PRO A 346 16.88 -4.33 -5.45
N ALA A 347 16.08 -5.14 -4.76
CA ALA A 347 15.64 -6.43 -5.26
C ALA A 347 14.25 -6.82 -4.72
N ARG A 348 13.52 -7.61 -5.50
CA ARG A 348 12.21 -8.16 -5.14
C ARG A 348 12.08 -9.62 -5.58
N ILE A 349 11.13 -10.35 -4.98
CA ILE A 349 10.67 -11.62 -5.52
C ILE A 349 9.66 -11.32 -6.65
N LEU A 350 9.84 -12.01 -7.77
CA LEU A 350 8.90 -12.07 -8.90
C LEU A 350 8.43 -13.50 -9.06
N LEU A 351 7.15 -13.75 -8.78
CA LEU A 351 6.52 -15.08 -8.93
C LEU A 351 5.42 -14.99 -9.99
N PRO A 352 5.69 -15.37 -11.25
CA PRO A 352 4.69 -15.42 -12.31
C PRO A 352 3.52 -16.34 -11.98
N GLY A 353 2.33 -16.00 -12.48
CA GLY A 353 1.12 -16.79 -12.28
C GLY A 353 0.43 -16.66 -10.93
N HIS A 354 1.04 -15.92 -10.00
CA HIS A 354 0.47 -15.59 -8.70
C HIS A 354 0.26 -14.08 -8.58
N TYR A 355 -0.72 -13.69 -7.77
CA TYR A 355 -0.95 -12.28 -7.49
C TYR A 355 0.28 -11.65 -6.81
N GLY A 356 0.50 -10.36 -7.07
CA GLY A 356 1.69 -9.63 -6.64
C GLY A 356 1.98 -9.65 -5.13
N MET A 357 1.00 -10.03 -4.31
CA MET A 357 1.21 -10.20 -2.88
C MET A 357 2.22 -11.30 -2.54
N LYS A 358 2.38 -12.33 -3.39
CA LYS A 358 3.38 -13.39 -3.19
C LYS A 358 4.81 -12.94 -3.55
N GLY A 359 5.00 -11.71 -4.02
CA GLY A 359 6.28 -11.13 -4.46
C GLY A 359 6.77 -9.99 -3.59
N PRO A 360 7.41 -10.24 -2.42
CA PRO A 360 7.96 -9.19 -1.55
C PRO A 360 8.87 -8.22 -2.31
N LYS A 361 8.65 -6.92 -2.12
CA LYS A 361 9.51 -5.82 -2.55
C LYS A 361 10.57 -5.54 -1.48
N TRP A 362 11.67 -4.86 -1.83
CA TRP A 362 12.75 -4.48 -0.89
C TRP A 362 13.28 -5.67 -0.10
N LEU A 363 13.57 -6.77 -0.78
CA LEU A 363 13.95 -8.05 -0.18
C LEU A 363 15.26 -7.94 0.62
N ASP A 364 15.24 -8.37 1.88
CA ASP A 364 16.42 -8.38 2.77
C ASP A 364 16.93 -9.80 3.09
N SER A 365 16.01 -10.77 3.22
CA SER A 365 16.44 -12.12 3.56
C SER A 365 15.52 -13.21 2.99
N ILE A 366 16.15 -14.38 2.79
CA ILE A 366 15.51 -15.65 2.44
C ILE A 366 15.98 -16.67 3.45
N GLU A 367 15.05 -17.25 4.22
CA GLU A 367 15.34 -18.28 5.22
C GLU A 367 14.66 -19.60 4.84
N LEU A 368 15.44 -20.67 4.68
CA LEU A 368 14.84 -21.98 4.49
C LEU A 368 14.42 -22.54 5.85
N VAL A 369 13.13 -22.88 5.97
CA VAL A 369 12.49 -23.35 7.20
C VAL A 369 11.70 -24.65 6.93
N ASP A 370 11.27 -25.33 7.98
CA ASP A 370 10.56 -26.60 7.92
C ASP A 370 9.03 -26.45 7.92
N HIS A 371 8.53 -25.22 8.00
CA HIS A 371 7.10 -24.92 8.07
C HIS A 371 6.75 -23.65 7.30
N GLU A 372 5.47 -23.45 7.01
CA GLU A 372 4.93 -22.20 6.49
C GLU A 372 5.03 -21.11 7.55
N SER A 373 5.70 -19.99 7.22
CA SER A 373 5.84 -18.85 8.15
C SER A 373 4.66 -17.87 8.06
N GLY A 374 3.73 -18.10 7.11
CA GLY A 374 2.65 -17.18 6.81
C GLY A 374 3.09 -15.93 6.04
N GLY A 375 2.15 -15.26 5.42
CA GLY A 375 2.33 -14.00 4.70
C GLY A 375 1.64 -12.84 5.40
N TYR A 376 2.10 -11.62 5.11
CA TYR A 376 1.50 -10.40 5.66
C TYR A 376 0.01 -10.29 5.32
N TRP A 377 -0.36 -10.48 4.04
CA TRP A 377 -1.75 -10.38 3.60
C TRP A 377 -2.59 -11.60 3.96
N GLU A 378 -1.97 -12.78 4.03
CA GLU A 378 -2.61 -14.01 4.49
C GLU A 378 -3.09 -13.88 5.94
N ALA A 379 -2.28 -13.24 6.79
CA ALA A 379 -2.68 -12.90 8.16
C ALA A 379 -3.89 -11.95 8.21
N GLN A 380 -4.17 -11.20 7.12
CA GLN A 380 -5.36 -10.36 6.94
C GLN A 380 -6.53 -11.13 6.28
N GLY A 381 -6.40 -12.43 6.06
CA GLY A 381 -7.44 -13.32 5.51
C GLY A 381 -7.47 -13.42 3.98
N TRP A 382 -6.45 -12.92 3.27
CA TRP A 382 -6.31 -13.16 1.84
C TRP A 382 -5.86 -14.60 1.54
N ASP A 383 -6.09 -15.05 0.31
CA ASP A 383 -5.79 -16.40 -0.13
C ASP A 383 -4.31 -16.75 -0.03
N HIS A 384 -4.01 -17.89 0.62
CA HIS A 384 -2.65 -18.42 0.75
C HIS A 384 -2.04 -18.83 -0.59
N ASN A 385 -2.84 -19.38 -1.50
CA ASN A 385 -2.35 -19.80 -2.81
C ASN A 385 -2.17 -18.60 -3.75
N ALA A 386 -3.09 -17.64 -3.70
CA ALA A 386 -3.08 -16.39 -4.46
C ALA A 386 -2.77 -16.60 -5.96
N VAL A 387 -3.30 -17.68 -6.58
CA VAL A 387 -3.14 -17.97 -8.00
C VAL A 387 -4.02 -17.04 -8.81
N VAL A 388 -3.44 -16.39 -9.83
CA VAL A 388 -4.15 -15.46 -10.72
C VAL A 388 -5.30 -16.16 -11.42
N LYS A 389 -6.50 -15.57 -11.32
CA LYS A 389 -7.69 -16.06 -12.04
C LYS A 389 -7.66 -15.61 -13.51
N THR A 390 -8.34 -16.38 -14.38
CA THR A 390 -8.54 -15.95 -15.77
C THR A 390 -9.40 -14.70 -15.80
N THR A 391 -8.94 -13.66 -16.48
CA THR A 391 -9.62 -12.36 -16.60
C THR A 391 -9.54 -11.82 -18.01
N ALA A 392 -10.54 -11.04 -18.42
CA ALA A 392 -10.53 -10.23 -19.63
C ALA A 392 -11.23 -8.92 -19.36
N ARG A 393 -10.75 -7.83 -19.98
CA ARG A 393 -11.39 -6.51 -19.86
C ARG A 393 -11.43 -5.78 -21.19
N PHE A 394 -12.37 -4.85 -21.31
CA PHE A 394 -12.35 -3.82 -22.34
C PHE A 394 -11.43 -2.67 -21.90
N ASP A 395 -10.59 -2.21 -22.83
CA ASP A 395 -9.91 -0.92 -22.74
C ASP A 395 -10.67 0.10 -23.59
N VAL A 396 -11.21 -0.36 -24.75
CA VAL A 396 -12.00 0.43 -25.70
C VAL A 396 -13.21 -0.42 -26.16
N PRO A 397 -14.44 0.16 -26.18
CA PRO A 397 -14.82 1.43 -25.59
C PRO A 397 -14.83 1.40 -24.06
N ARG A 398 -14.82 2.56 -23.41
CA ARG A 398 -14.99 2.67 -21.96
C ARG A 398 -16.47 2.58 -21.57
N ASP A 399 -16.72 2.19 -20.32
CA ASP A 399 -18.08 2.15 -19.77
C ASP A 399 -18.75 3.53 -19.82
N GLY A 400 -20.04 3.54 -20.14
CA GLY A 400 -20.87 4.74 -20.21
C GLY A 400 -20.64 5.64 -21.43
N VAL A 401 -19.77 5.26 -22.38
CA VAL A 401 -19.46 6.10 -23.55
C VAL A 401 -20.63 6.15 -24.54
N ILE A 402 -20.76 7.30 -25.20
CA ILE A 402 -21.64 7.47 -26.36
C ILE A 402 -20.80 7.40 -27.63
N VAL A 403 -21.13 6.48 -28.51
CA VAL A 403 -20.45 6.26 -29.79
C VAL A 403 -21.39 6.52 -30.96
N LYS A 404 -20.84 6.86 -32.12
CA LYS A 404 -21.61 7.03 -33.34
C LYS A 404 -22.01 5.67 -33.94
N LEU A 405 -23.19 5.62 -34.56
CA LEU A 405 -23.64 4.46 -35.29
C LEU A 405 -22.67 4.21 -36.48
N GLY A 406 -22.13 3.01 -36.56
CA GLY A 406 -21.11 2.58 -37.54
C GLY A 406 -20.25 1.47 -36.96
N ALA A 407 -19.11 1.20 -37.61
CA ALA A 407 -18.15 0.24 -37.11
C ALA A 407 -17.45 0.79 -35.84
N ILE A 408 -17.47 0.02 -34.76
CA ILE A 408 -16.91 0.35 -33.45
C ILE A 408 -15.81 -0.63 -33.12
N SER A 409 -14.61 -0.12 -32.90
CA SER A 409 -13.49 -0.96 -32.45
C SER A 409 -13.69 -1.36 -31.01
N LEU A 410 -13.54 -2.64 -30.73
CA LEU A 410 -13.49 -3.23 -29.40
C LEU A 410 -12.07 -3.73 -29.15
N SER A 411 -11.49 -3.44 -27.98
CA SER A 411 -10.15 -3.94 -27.66
C SER A 411 -9.92 -3.97 -26.16
N GLY A 412 -8.92 -4.72 -25.75
CA GLY A 412 -8.51 -4.82 -24.36
C GLY A 412 -7.47 -5.91 -24.14
N VAL A 413 -7.38 -6.36 -22.89
CA VAL A 413 -6.42 -7.40 -22.47
C VAL A 413 -7.15 -8.61 -21.92
N ALA A 414 -6.50 -9.78 -22.04
CA ALA A 414 -6.90 -11.00 -21.35
C ALA A 414 -5.66 -11.69 -20.76
N PHE A 415 -5.81 -12.27 -19.57
CA PHE A 415 -4.71 -12.87 -18.82
C PHE A 415 -5.18 -14.08 -18.01
N SER A 416 -4.29 -15.05 -17.82
CA SER A 416 -4.56 -16.26 -17.03
C SER A 416 -3.31 -16.79 -16.31
N GLY A 417 -2.47 -15.88 -15.80
CA GLY A 417 -1.22 -16.25 -15.13
C GLY A 417 -0.29 -17.03 -16.07
N THR A 418 0.20 -18.20 -15.63
CA THR A 418 1.07 -19.08 -16.44
C THR A 418 0.30 -20.03 -17.38
N ARG A 419 -1.04 -20.01 -17.33
CA ARG A 419 -1.87 -20.94 -18.13
C ARG A 419 -2.03 -20.50 -19.60
N GLY A 420 -1.71 -19.23 -19.92
CA GLY A 420 -1.91 -18.66 -21.25
C GLY A 420 -3.39 -18.48 -21.61
N ILE A 421 -3.65 -17.86 -22.76
CA ILE A 421 -5.00 -17.65 -23.31
C ILE A 421 -5.12 -18.36 -24.66
N SER A 422 -6.19 -19.15 -24.81
CA SER A 422 -6.52 -19.83 -26.07
C SER A 422 -7.67 -19.18 -26.85
N LYS A 423 -8.54 -18.40 -26.15
CA LYS A 423 -9.70 -17.77 -26.77
C LYS A 423 -10.13 -16.53 -26.01
N VAL A 424 -10.55 -15.50 -26.75
CA VAL A 424 -11.26 -14.34 -26.20
C VAL A 424 -12.57 -14.20 -26.96
N GLU A 425 -13.66 -13.95 -26.24
CA GLU A 425 -14.99 -13.78 -26.81
C GLU A 425 -15.66 -12.52 -26.22
N TYR A 426 -16.39 -11.83 -27.05
CA TYR A 426 -17.20 -10.69 -26.65
C TYR A 426 -18.68 -10.92 -26.96
N SER A 427 -19.53 -10.25 -26.21
CA SER A 427 -20.98 -10.19 -26.40
C SER A 427 -21.43 -8.74 -26.45
N THR A 428 -22.40 -8.43 -27.27
CA THR A 428 -23.01 -7.10 -27.40
C THR A 428 -24.47 -7.07 -26.96
N ASP A 429 -24.97 -8.19 -26.44
CA ASP A 429 -26.37 -8.42 -26.07
C ASP A 429 -26.56 -8.88 -24.61
N GLY A 430 -25.59 -8.53 -23.75
CA GLY A 430 -25.61 -8.89 -22.33
C GLY A 430 -25.25 -10.35 -22.03
N GLY A 431 -24.52 -11.01 -22.94
CA GLY A 431 -24.04 -12.39 -22.76
C GLY A 431 -24.98 -13.46 -23.31
N ARG A 432 -26.00 -13.09 -24.11
CA ARG A 432 -26.90 -14.05 -24.77
C ARG A 432 -26.25 -14.73 -25.95
N SER A 433 -25.46 -13.99 -26.72
CA SER A 433 -24.62 -14.54 -27.79
C SER A 433 -23.18 -14.08 -27.63
N TRP A 434 -22.25 -14.86 -28.20
CA TRP A 434 -20.81 -14.63 -28.09
C TRP A 434 -20.15 -14.73 -29.47
N SER A 435 -19.28 -13.77 -29.76
CA SER A 435 -18.44 -13.73 -30.94
C SER A 435 -16.98 -13.85 -30.56
N ALA A 436 -16.19 -14.52 -31.39
CA ALA A 436 -14.74 -14.60 -31.16
C ALA A 436 -14.09 -13.24 -31.44
N ALA A 437 -13.11 -12.88 -30.64
CA ALA A 437 -12.21 -11.78 -30.87
C ALA A 437 -10.85 -12.32 -31.34
N ASP A 438 -10.15 -11.55 -32.16
CA ASP A 438 -8.75 -11.81 -32.49
C ASP A 438 -7.85 -11.35 -31.35
N PHE A 439 -6.69 -11.97 -31.18
CA PHE A 439 -5.68 -11.49 -30.26
C PHE A 439 -4.26 -11.70 -30.79
N LYS A 440 -3.38 -10.78 -30.42
CA LYS A 440 -1.97 -10.82 -30.76
C LYS A 440 -1.28 -11.89 -29.91
N PRO A 441 -0.35 -12.70 -30.47
CA PRO A 441 0.49 -13.58 -29.66
C PRO A 441 1.16 -12.82 -28.51
N PRO A 442 1.19 -13.38 -27.28
CA PRO A 442 1.81 -12.71 -26.14
C PRO A 442 3.34 -12.60 -26.29
N LEU A 443 3.97 -11.66 -25.59
CA LEU A 443 5.43 -11.52 -25.55
C LEU A 443 6.13 -12.73 -24.95
N SER A 444 5.46 -13.38 -24.00
CA SER A 444 5.87 -14.64 -23.39
C SER A 444 4.62 -15.40 -22.89
N PRO A 445 4.71 -16.68 -22.56
CA PRO A 445 3.61 -17.42 -21.92
C PRO A 445 3.15 -16.81 -20.58
N LEU A 446 3.92 -15.89 -20.00
CA LEU A 446 3.69 -15.24 -18.70
C LEU A 446 3.02 -13.87 -18.84
N THR A 447 2.68 -13.44 -20.07
CA THR A 447 2.11 -12.11 -20.28
C THR A 447 0.66 -12.18 -20.75
N TRP A 448 -0.03 -11.08 -20.56
CA TRP A 448 -1.35 -10.87 -21.15
C TRP A 448 -1.34 -10.94 -22.67
N VAL A 449 -2.50 -11.16 -23.27
CA VAL A 449 -2.74 -10.99 -24.69
C VAL A 449 -3.52 -9.70 -24.93
N LEU A 450 -3.19 -9.00 -26.00
CA LEU A 450 -3.97 -7.85 -26.50
C LEU A 450 -4.99 -8.40 -27.49
N TRP A 451 -6.28 -8.21 -27.21
CA TRP A 451 -7.35 -8.66 -28.08
C TRP A 451 -8.05 -7.50 -28.75
N SER A 452 -8.62 -7.76 -29.93
CA SER A 452 -9.39 -6.78 -30.69
C SER A 452 -10.53 -7.44 -31.45
N ALA A 453 -11.57 -6.64 -31.73
CA ALA A 453 -12.69 -7.01 -32.60
C ALA A 453 -13.31 -5.74 -33.20
N GLU A 454 -14.12 -5.91 -34.22
CA GLU A 454 -14.97 -4.86 -34.77
C GLU A 454 -16.43 -5.24 -34.57
N TRP A 455 -17.23 -4.30 -34.14
CA TRP A 455 -18.66 -4.48 -33.94
C TRP A 455 -19.44 -3.36 -34.62
N THR A 456 -20.44 -3.75 -35.45
CA THR A 456 -21.35 -2.81 -36.08
C THR A 456 -22.76 -3.01 -35.51
N PRO A 457 -23.26 -2.09 -34.66
CA PRO A 457 -24.60 -2.15 -34.12
C PRO A 457 -25.64 -1.97 -35.21
N GLY A 458 -26.73 -2.72 -35.15
CA GLY A 458 -27.82 -2.64 -36.14
C GLY A 458 -28.72 -1.42 -36.03
N SER A 459 -28.70 -0.72 -34.87
CA SER A 459 -29.55 0.45 -34.61
C SER A 459 -28.97 1.31 -33.48
N GLU A 460 -29.51 2.51 -33.34
CA GLU A 460 -29.33 3.32 -32.13
C GLU A 460 -29.90 2.61 -30.89
N GLY A 461 -29.32 2.88 -29.75
CA GLY A 461 -29.78 2.32 -28.48
C GLY A 461 -28.67 2.11 -27.45
N SER A 462 -29.01 1.54 -26.31
CA SER A 462 -28.07 1.16 -25.27
C SER A 462 -27.76 -0.33 -25.37
N TYR A 463 -26.47 -0.64 -25.35
CA TYR A 463 -25.95 -2.00 -25.49
C TYR A 463 -25.13 -2.36 -24.24
N GLN A 464 -25.33 -3.58 -23.75
CA GLN A 464 -24.49 -4.13 -22.69
C GLN A 464 -23.46 -5.06 -23.33
N LEU A 465 -22.19 -4.64 -23.29
CA LEU A 465 -21.08 -5.42 -23.79
C LEU A 465 -20.45 -6.23 -22.66
N ARG A 466 -20.06 -7.47 -22.98
CA ARG A 466 -19.33 -8.34 -22.06
C ARG A 466 -18.15 -8.97 -22.77
N VAL A 467 -17.07 -9.25 -22.03
CA VAL A 467 -15.91 -9.99 -22.53
C VAL A 467 -15.55 -11.11 -21.56
N ARG A 468 -15.09 -12.22 -22.13
CA ARG A 468 -14.56 -13.37 -21.37
C ARG A 468 -13.37 -14.01 -22.10
N ALA A 469 -12.52 -14.67 -21.36
CA ALA A 469 -11.40 -15.43 -21.89
C ALA A 469 -11.49 -16.90 -21.54
N THR A 470 -10.82 -17.74 -22.33
CA THR A 470 -10.61 -19.18 -22.06
C THR A 470 -9.09 -19.40 -22.02
N ASP A 471 -8.59 -20.06 -21.00
CA ASP A 471 -7.17 -20.37 -20.89
C ASP A 471 -6.73 -21.49 -21.85
N ALA A 472 -5.42 -21.74 -21.96
CA ALA A 472 -4.90 -22.77 -22.85
C ALA A 472 -5.26 -24.20 -22.40
N GLY A 473 -5.68 -24.40 -21.17
CA GLY A 473 -6.26 -25.65 -20.68
C GLY A 473 -7.72 -25.86 -21.08
N GLY A 474 -8.35 -24.87 -21.74
CA GLY A 474 -9.76 -24.94 -22.16
C GLY A 474 -10.75 -24.50 -21.06
N VAL A 475 -10.27 -23.96 -19.94
CA VAL A 475 -11.14 -23.48 -18.84
C VAL A 475 -11.54 -22.05 -19.11
N THR A 476 -12.85 -21.82 -19.27
CA THR A 476 -13.41 -20.48 -19.45
C THR A 476 -13.47 -19.72 -18.13
N GLN A 477 -13.20 -18.43 -18.19
CA GLN A 477 -13.33 -17.47 -17.08
C GLN A 477 -14.66 -17.68 -16.33
N ASP A 478 -14.61 -17.63 -14.99
CA ASP A 478 -15.80 -17.78 -14.15
C ASP A 478 -16.77 -16.60 -14.41
N SER A 479 -18.02 -16.93 -14.67
CA SER A 479 -19.09 -15.96 -14.90
C SER A 479 -19.65 -15.34 -13.61
N LYS A 480 -19.39 -15.98 -12.46
CA LYS A 480 -19.90 -15.53 -11.17
C LYS A 480 -19.14 -14.29 -10.72
N ALA A 481 -19.85 -13.17 -10.62
CA ALA A 481 -19.29 -11.94 -10.09
C ALA A 481 -19.00 -12.07 -8.58
N THR A 482 -17.75 -11.88 -8.21
CA THR A 482 -17.30 -11.80 -6.81
C THR A 482 -16.37 -10.61 -6.64
N ALA A 483 -16.40 -10.01 -5.44
CA ALA A 483 -15.43 -9.02 -5.02
C ALA A 483 -14.00 -9.59 -4.98
N SER A 484 -13.01 -8.73 -4.90
CA SER A 484 -11.61 -9.16 -4.90
C SER A 484 -11.22 -9.91 -3.62
N TYR A 485 -11.79 -9.53 -2.48
CA TYR A 485 -11.52 -10.21 -1.21
C TYR A 485 -12.37 -11.50 -1.08
N PRO A 486 -11.79 -12.61 -0.61
CA PRO A 486 -10.37 -12.84 -0.26
C PRO A 486 -9.51 -13.44 -1.38
N THR A 487 -10.08 -13.92 -2.49
CA THR A 487 -9.41 -14.84 -3.45
C THR A 487 -9.17 -14.21 -4.83
N GLY A 488 -9.24 -12.90 -4.96
CA GLY A 488 -9.24 -12.17 -6.23
C GLY A 488 -10.65 -12.12 -6.84
N ALA A 489 -10.93 -11.06 -7.60
CA ALA A 489 -12.22 -10.87 -8.25
C ALA A 489 -12.50 -11.92 -9.33
N SER A 490 -13.77 -12.21 -9.59
CA SER A 490 -14.22 -13.01 -10.72
C SER A 490 -15.50 -12.45 -11.32
N GLY A 491 -15.83 -12.85 -12.54
CA GLY A 491 -16.95 -12.38 -13.32
C GLY A 491 -16.50 -11.83 -14.67
N TYR A 492 -17.43 -11.55 -15.56
CA TYR A 492 -17.15 -10.97 -16.87
C TYR A 492 -17.14 -9.44 -16.79
N HIS A 493 -16.12 -8.80 -17.34
CA HIS A 493 -16.13 -7.34 -17.45
C HIS A 493 -17.29 -6.92 -18.35
N THR A 494 -18.15 -6.07 -17.80
CA THR A 494 -19.41 -5.65 -18.40
C THR A 494 -19.43 -4.12 -18.47
N ILE A 495 -19.67 -3.59 -19.67
CA ILE A 495 -19.75 -2.14 -19.91
C ILE A 495 -21.06 -1.79 -20.61
N GLN A 496 -21.51 -0.56 -20.43
CA GLN A 496 -22.67 0.02 -21.12
C GLN A 496 -22.17 0.98 -22.21
N VAL A 497 -22.67 0.80 -23.42
CA VAL A 497 -22.34 1.67 -24.55
C VAL A 497 -23.63 2.18 -25.18
N SER A 498 -23.76 3.49 -25.32
CA SER A 498 -24.90 4.12 -26.01
C SER A 498 -24.51 4.44 -27.46
N VAL A 499 -25.30 3.97 -28.41
CA VAL A 499 -25.11 4.23 -29.85
C VAL A 499 -26.13 5.28 -30.28
N ALA A 500 -25.65 6.38 -30.85
CA ALA A 500 -26.48 7.47 -31.34
C ALA A 500 -26.13 7.87 -32.77
N LYS A 501 -27.09 8.42 -33.52
CA LYS A 501 -26.78 9.17 -34.74
C LYS A 501 -26.03 10.43 -34.34
N SER A 502 -25.08 10.83 -35.18
CA SER A 502 -24.28 12.06 -35.04
C SER A 502 -25.12 13.31 -34.89
#